data_9c278f708cf117c6dbdc0b814db1af05
#
_entry.id   9c278f708cf117c6dbdc0b814db1af05
#
_cell.length_a   1.000
_cell.length_b   1.000
_cell.length_c   1.000
_cell.angle_alpha   90.00
_cell.angle_beta   90.00
_cell.angle_gamma   90.00
#
_symmetry.space_group_name_H-M   'P 1'
#
loop_
_entity.id
_entity.type
_entity.pdbx_description
1 polymer ?
#
loop_
_entity_poly.entity_id
_entity_poly.type
_entity_poly.pdbx_seq_one_letter_code
_entity_poly.pdbx_strand_id
1 'polypeptide(L)'
;KRFLNLYPASEFAPYAQYLLGMNYFDEIIDINRDQTAVNKALEVFKLIMDRYPDSNYAKDAYFKIIYLENNLAAKELDVAMTYFSLKKYIAATKRFKRIINSYQTTTYVPEALHRLVEVYLILGIKEEAIVSARVLGYNYPDSKWYKLSYQLLKKNKILIQKN
;
A
#
# COMPACT_ATOMS: atom_id res chain seq x y z
N LYS A 1 16.71 -20.15 10.78
CA LYS A 1 15.73 -21.08 10.19
C LYS A 1 15.70 -22.43 10.90
N ARG A 2 16.86 -23.16 11.04
CA ARG A 2 16.90 -24.49 11.67
C ARG A 2 16.31 -24.49 13.10
N PHE A 3 16.65 -23.49 13.93
CA PHE A 3 16.11 -23.34 15.30
C PHE A 3 14.58 -23.24 15.30
N LEU A 4 14.00 -22.41 14.46
CA LEU A 4 12.55 -22.20 14.37
C LEU A 4 11.78 -23.44 13.92
N ASN A 5 12.41 -24.29 13.10
CA ASN A 5 11.82 -25.55 12.67
C ASN A 5 11.84 -26.61 13.78
N LEU A 6 12.90 -26.62 14.60
CA LEU A 6 13.08 -27.61 15.67
C LEU A 6 12.37 -27.21 16.97
N TYR A 7 12.27 -25.91 17.25
CA TYR A 7 11.75 -25.38 18.52
C TYR A 7 10.73 -24.24 18.30
N PRO A 8 9.63 -24.48 17.58
CA PRO A 8 8.67 -23.41 17.24
C PRO A 8 7.94 -22.84 18.46
N ALA A 9 7.83 -23.60 19.56
CA ALA A 9 7.18 -23.21 20.81
C ALA A 9 8.14 -22.66 21.87
N SER A 10 9.44 -22.48 21.53
CA SER A 10 10.42 -21.91 22.44
C SER A 10 10.10 -20.44 22.76
N GLU A 11 10.36 -20.01 24.01
CA GLU A 11 10.29 -18.60 24.39
C GLU A 11 11.20 -17.69 23.55
N PHE A 12 12.27 -18.24 22.96
CA PHE A 12 13.18 -17.54 22.05
C PHE A 12 12.72 -17.55 20.58
N ALA A 13 11.63 -18.24 20.25
CA ALA A 13 11.16 -18.32 18.87
C ALA A 13 10.79 -16.94 18.29
N PRO A 14 10.08 -16.03 19.00
CA PRO A 14 9.80 -14.68 18.50
C PRO A 14 11.09 -13.89 18.19
N TYR A 15 12.08 -13.97 19.06
CA TYR A 15 13.38 -13.32 18.86
C TYR A 15 14.12 -13.88 17.65
N ALA A 16 14.20 -15.20 17.54
CA ALA A 16 14.86 -15.86 16.42
C ALA A 16 14.18 -15.55 15.07
N GLN A 17 12.84 -15.44 15.06
CA GLN A 17 12.07 -15.04 13.89
C GLN A 17 12.36 -13.57 13.53
N TYR A 18 12.41 -12.69 14.54
CA TYR A 18 12.73 -11.28 14.35
C TYR A 18 14.12 -11.08 13.76
N LEU A 19 15.14 -11.76 14.29
CA LEU A 19 16.51 -11.71 13.75
C LEU A 19 16.57 -12.19 12.29
N LEU A 20 15.76 -13.18 11.91
CA LEU A 20 15.67 -13.59 10.52
C LEU A 20 15.09 -12.49 9.62
N GLY A 21 14.06 -11.78 10.11
CA GLY A 21 13.49 -10.62 9.42
C GLY A 21 14.49 -9.49 9.27
N MET A 22 15.21 -9.17 10.36
CA MET A 22 16.27 -8.15 10.36
C MET A 22 17.41 -8.50 9.40
N ASN A 23 17.83 -9.75 9.33
CA ASN A 23 18.86 -10.17 8.38
C ASN A 23 18.45 -9.83 6.91
N TYR A 24 17.21 -10.13 6.51
CA TYR A 24 16.73 -9.75 5.19
C TYR A 24 16.54 -8.24 5.03
N PHE A 25 16.15 -7.56 6.10
CA PHE A 25 16.00 -6.11 6.09
C PHE A 25 17.35 -5.39 5.92
N ASP A 26 18.40 -5.89 6.59
CA ASP A 26 19.75 -5.34 6.51
C ASP A 26 20.45 -5.67 5.15
N GLU A 27 19.98 -6.71 4.46
CA GLU A 27 20.41 -7.01 3.08
C GLU A 27 19.87 -5.96 2.05
N ILE A 28 18.87 -5.14 2.42
CA ILE A 28 18.27 -4.17 1.51
C ILE A 28 19.17 -2.94 1.39
N ILE A 29 19.92 -2.84 0.30
CA ILE A 29 20.70 -1.64 -0.04
C ILE A 29 19.78 -0.58 -0.69
N ASP A 30 18.90 -1.02 -1.58
CA ASP A 30 17.94 -0.17 -2.28
C ASP A 30 16.57 -0.89 -2.37
N ILE A 31 15.57 -0.36 -1.66
CA ILE A 31 14.20 -0.93 -1.64
C ILE A 31 13.61 -1.08 -3.04
N ASN A 32 13.99 -0.20 -3.96
CA ASN A 32 13.48 -0.21 -5.32
C ASN A 32 14.13 -1.30 -6.20
N ARG A 33 15.31 -1.76 -5.85
CA ARG A 33 16.10 -2.74 -6.62
C ARG A 33 16.07 -4.12 -5.98
N ASP A 34 16.10 -4.20 -4.66
CA ASP A 34 16.28 -5.45 -3.91
C ASP A 34 14.95 -6.13 -3.57
N GLN A 35 14.06 -6.28 -4.57
CA GLN A 35 12.71 -6.81 -4.39
C GLN A 35 12.67 -8.16 -3.67
N THR A 36 13.70 -9.01 -3.87
CA THR A 36 13.75 -10.32 -3.23
C THR A 36 13.97 -10.20 -1.72
N ALA A 37 14.91 -9.36 -1.28
CA ALA A 37 15.18 -9.12 0.13
C ALA A 37 13.98 -8.43 0.80
N VAL A 38 13.40 -7.41 0.14
CA VAL A 38 12.19 -6.71 0.61
C VAL A 38 11.03 -7.69 0.84
N ASN A 39 10.73 -8.55 -0.13
CA ASN A 39 9.63 -9.51 -0.01
C ASN A 39 9.87 -10.53 1.10
N LYS A 40 11.12 -11.03 1.25
CA LYS A 40 11.47 -11.94 2.34
C LYS A 40 11.38 -11.27 3.71
N ALA A 41 11.83 -10.02 3.84
CA ALA A 41 11.70 -9.26 5.08
C ALA A 41 10.22 -9.07 5.45
N LEU A 42 9.37 -8.63 4.50
CA LEU A 42 7.93 -8.49 4.70
C LEU A 42 7.26 -9.79 5.13
N GLU A 43 7.56 -10.90 4.44
CA GLU A 43 7.01 -12.22 4.78
C GLU A 43 7.36 -12.61 6.22
N VAL A 44 8.63 -12.46 6.61
CA VAL A 44 9.09 -12.83 7.94
C VAL A 44 8.49 -11.91 9.01
N PHE A 45 8.41 -10.60 8.79
CA PHE A 45 7.80 -9.67 9.75
C PHE A 45 6.29 -9.89 9.89
N LYS A 46 5.55 -10.16 8.80
CA LYS A 46 4.13 -10.52 8.87
C LYS A 46 3.92 -11.81 9.66
N LEU A 47 4.78 -12.81 9.47
CA LEU A 47 4.73 -14.06 10.23
C LEU A 47 4.96 -13.86 11.75
N ILE A 48 5.77 -12.85 12.16
CA ILE A 48 5.92 -12.50 13.58
C ILE A 48 4.60 -11.97 14.13
N MET A 49 3.94 -11.06 13.41
CA MET A 49 2.67 -10.47 13.84
C MET A 49 1.57 -11.53 13.96
N ASP A 50 1.56 -12.52 13.06
CA ASP A 50 0.56 -13.59 13.07
C ASP A 50 0.79 -14.61 14.20
N ARG A 51 2.05 -15.00 14.43
CA ARG A 51 2.39 -16.07 15.40
C ARG A 51 2.63 -15.58 16.81
N TYR A 52 3.14 -14.35 16.95
CA TYR A 52 3.61 -13.80 18.23
C TYR A 52 3.11 -12.35 18.42
N PRO A 53 1.78 -12.09 18.30
CA PRO A 53 1.22 -10.73 18.28
C PRO A 53 1.53 -9.93 19.54
N ASP A 54 1.63 -10.59 20.69
CA ASP A 54 1.86 -9.95 22.01
C ASP A 54 3.33 -9.69 22.29
N SER A 55 4.25 -10.11 21.40
CA SER A 55 5.68 -9.92 21.61
C SER A 55 6.11 -8.48 21.30
N ASN A 56 7.14 -7.99 22.01
CA ASN A 56 7.74 -6.71 21.68
C ASN A 56 8.31 -6.67 20.26
N TYR A 57 8.68 -7.82 19.72
CA TYR A 57 9.17 -7.96 18.35
C TYR A 57 8.07 -7.75 17.30
N ALA A 58 6.80 -8.08 17.61
CA ALA A 58 5.68 -7.81 16.73
C ALA A 58 5.44 -6.31 16.55
N LYS A 59 5.61 -5.51 17.62
CA LYS A 59 5.49 -4.05 17.55
C LYS A 59 6.53 -3.43 16.62
N ASP A 60 7.79 -3.85 16.72
CA ASP A 60 8.84 -3.35 15.83
C ASP A 60 8.65 -3.86 14.40
N ALA A 61 8.29 -5.14 14.22
CA ALA A 61 7.97 -5.72 12.92
C ALA A 61 6.86 -4.94 12.20
N TYR A 62 5.83 -4.48 12.94
CA TYR A 62 4.77 -3.63 12.40
C TYR A 62 5.33 -2.33 11.78
N PHE A 63 6.22 -1.64 12.48
CA PHE A 63 6.84 -0.41 11.93
C PHE A 63 7.75 -0.69 10.73
N LYS A 64 8.46 -1.83 10.74
CA LYS A 64 9.27 -2.27 9.59
C LYS A 64 8.39 -2.56 8.37
N ILE A 65 7.25 -3.23 8.55
CA ILE A 65 6.27 -3.48 7.49
C ILE A 65 5.76 -2.16 6.92
N ILE A 66 5.30 -1.22 7.77
CA ILE A 66 4.82 0.09 7.33
C ILE A 66 5.90 0.82 6.52
N TYR A 67 7.13 0.82 6.99
CA TYR A 67 8.25 1.46 6.29
C TYR A 67 8.46 0.87 4.90
N LEU A 68 8.54 -0.46 4.79
CA LEU A 68 8.74 -1.15 3.51
C LEU A 68 7.56 -0.96 2.56
N GLU A 69 6.32 -1.12 3.05
CA GLU A 69 5.12 -0.96 2.23
C GLU A 69 4.93 0.47 1.73
N ASN A 70 5.24 1.50 2.55
CA ASN A 70 5.20 2.89 2.09
C ASN A 70 6.21 3.16 0.97
N ASN A 71 7.43 2.64 1.08
CA ASN A 71 8.42 2.81 0.01
C ASN A 71 8.01 2.10 -1.29
N LEU A 72 7.44 0.88 -1.19
CA LEU A 72 6.92 0.16 -2.35
C LEU A 72 5.73 0.89 -2.98
N ALA A 73 4.81 1.42 -2.18
CA ALA A 73 3.68 2.21 -2.66
C ALA A 73 4.13 3.51 -3.33
N ALA A 74 5.13 4.20 -2.77
CA ALA A 74 5.72 5.39 -3.39
C ALA A 74 6.25 5.08 -4.78
N LYS A 75 7.02 4.00 -4.93
CA LYS A 75 7.53 3.56 -6.24
C LYS A 75 6.41 3.26 -7.24
N GLU A 76 5.36 2.54 -6.80
CA GLU A 76 4.22 2.27 -7.68
C GLU A 76 3.50 3.57 -8.09
N LEU A 77 3.42 4.56 -7.18
CA LEU A 77 2.85 5.87 -7.48
C LEU A 77 3.68 6.61 -8.53
N ASP A 78 5.00 6.65 -8.39
CA ASP A 78 5.90 7.30 -9.36
C ASP A 78 5.77 6.69 -10.75
N VAL A 79 5.73 5.35 -10.84
CA VAL A 79 5.50 4.63 -12.10
C VAL A 79 4.12 4.94 -12.67
N ALA A 80 3.08 4.98 -11.81
CA ALA A 80 1.72 5.30 -12.22
C ALA A 80 1.63 6.73 -12.78
N MET A 81 2.26 7.71 -12.10
CA MET A 81 2.31 9.10 -12.53
C MET A 81 3.08 9.28 -13.84
N THR A 82 4.14 8.51 -14.04
CA THR A 82 4.86 8.48 -15.32
C THR A 82 3.94 8.01 -16.45
N TYR A 83 3.20 6.92 -16.27
CA TYR A 83 2.22 6.46 -17.27
C TYR A 83 1.09 7.48 -17.47
N PHE A 84 0.63 8.13 -16.41
CA PHE A 84 -0.39 9.17 -16.48
C PHE A 84 0.09 10.36 -17.34
N SER A 85 1.30 10.88 -17.10
CA SER A 85 1.88 11.99 -17.85
C SER A 85 2.10 11.65 -19.33
N LEU A 86 2.43 10.38 -19.63
CA LEU A 86 2.53 9.84 -21.00
C LEU A 86 1.16 9.52 -21.64
N LYS A 87 0.03 9.88 -20.98
CA LYS A 87 -1.34 9.59 -21.41
C LYS A 87 -1.65 8.09 -21.59
N LYS A 88 -0.84 7.22 -21.00
CA LYS A 88 -1.06 5.75 -20.99
C LYS A 88 -2.01 5.37 -19.85
N TYR A 89 -3.24 5.87 -19.91
CA TYR A 89 -4.22 5.82 -18.83
C TYR A 89 -4.55 4.41 -18.32
N ILE A 90 -4.64 3.43 -19.21
CA ILE A 90 -4.89 2.02 -18.83
C ILE A 90 -3.72 1.47 -17.99
N ALA A 91 -2.47 1.78 -18.35
CA ALA A 91 -1.32 1.35 -17.59
C ALA A 91 -1.25 2.07 -16.22
N ALA A 92 -1.53 3.38 -16.19
CA ALA A 92 -1.63 4.14 -14.95
C ALA A 92 -2.69 3.56 -14.00
N THR A 93 -3.89 3.26 -14.51
CA THR A 93 -4.98 2.63 -13.73
C THR A 93 -4.54 1.33 -13.06
N LYS A 94 -3.82 0.46 -13.77
CA LYS A 94 -3.31 -0.81 -13.21
C LYS A 94 -2.37 -0.56 -12.02
N ARG A 95 -1.51 0.45 -12.11
CA ARG A 95 -0.56 0.82 -11.04
C ARG A 95 -1.26 1.45 -9.85
N PHE A 96 -2.19 2.39 -10.06
CA PHE A 96 -2.99 2.95 -8.96
C PHE A 96 -3.81 1.87 -8.24
N LYS A 97 -4.46 0.96 -8.98
CA LYS A 97 -5.16 -0.18 -8.37
C LYS A 97 -4.24 -1.09 -7.56
N ARG A 98 -2.99 -1.28 -7.99
CA ARG A 98 -2.02 -2.06 -7.21
C ARG A 98 -1.73 -1.43 -5.85
N ILE A 99 -1.60 -0.09 -5.77
CA ILE A 99 -1.43 0.60 -4.49
C ILE A 99 -2.61 0.31 -3.57
N ILE A 100 -3.83 0.47 -4.07
CA ILE A 100 -5.06 0.29 -3.28
C ILE A 100 -5.24 -1.15 -2.82
N ASN A 101 -4.86 -2.14 -3.63
CA ASN A 101 -5.09 -3.54 -3.32
C ASN A 101 -3.96 -4.16 -2.48
N SER A 102 -2.71 -3.75 -2.71
CA SER A 102 -1.54 -4.41 -2.09
C SER A 102 -0.90 -3.62 -0.95
N TYR A 103 -1.20 -2.31 -0.84
CA TYR A 103 -0.58 -1.40 0.14
C TYR A 103 -1.63 -0.57 0.87
N GLN A 104 -2.68 -1.22 1.37
CA GLN A 104 -3.89 -0.59 1.93
C GLN A 104 -3.63 0.30 3.14
N THR A 105 -2.60 0.01 3.91
CA THR A 105 -2.24 0.73 5.14
C THR A 105 -1.36 1.95 4.90
N THR A 106 -0.95 2.18 3.64
CA THR A 106 -0.02 3.26 3.30
C THR A 106 -0.71 4.61 3.10
N THR A 107 0.05 5.67 3.31
CA THR A 107 -0.40 7.05 3.12
C THR A 107 -0.68 7.41 1.65
N TYR A 108 -0.33 6.54 0.71
CA TYR A 108 -0.48 6.74 -0.73
C TYR A 108 -1.85 6.33 -1.28
N VAL A 109 -2.64 5.56 -0.52
CA VAL A 109 -3.96 5.08 -0.94
C VAL A 109 -4.93 6.23 -1.27
N PRO A 110 -5.06 7.30 -0.46
CA PRO A 110 -5.96 8.41 -0.79
C PRO A 110 -5.59 9.11 -2.10
N GLU A 111 -4.30 9.30 -2.37
CA GLU A 111 -3.84 9.87 -3.64
C GLU A 111 -4.15 8.94 -4.81
N ALA A 112 -3.84 7.66 -4.70
CA ALA A 112 -4.11 6.67 -5.75
C ALA A 112 -5.60 6.61 -6.12
N LEU A 113 -6.51 6.68 -5.12
CA LEU A 113 -7.96 6.77 -5.35
C LEU A 113 -8.34 8.04 -6.10
N HIS A 114 -7.80 9.19 -5.72
CA HIS A 114 -8.04 10.45 -6.44
C HIS A 114 -7.56 10.38 -7.88
N ARG A 115 -6.36 9.85 -8.12
CA ARG A 115 -5.83 9.67 -9.48
C ARG A 115 -6.67 8.71 -10.32
N LEU A 116 -7.29 7.71 -9.71
CA LEU A 116 -8.28 6.88 -10.42
C LEU A 116 -9.51 7.67 -10.82
N VAL A 117 -10.01 8.58 -9.97
CA VAL A 117 -11.12 9.48 -10.36
C VAL A 117 -10.75 10.30 -11.58
N GLU A 118 -9.55 10.91 -11.59
CA GLU A 118 -9.07 11.69 -12.74
C GLU A 118 -9.01 10.84 -14.02
N VAL A 119 -8.36 9.67 -13.94
CA VAL A 119 -8.18 8.77 -15.09
C VAL A 119 -9.53 8.30 -15.65
N TYR A 120 -10.44 7.87 -14.77
CA TYR A 120 -11.75 7.39 -15.22
C TYR A 120 -12.59 8.47 -15.85
N LEU A 121 -12.52 9.71 -15.36
CA LEU A 121 -13.18 10.85 -16.00
C LEU A 121 -12.60 11.16 -17.39
N ILE A 122 -11.28 11.09 -17.54
CA ILE A 122 -10.61 11.26 -18.85
C ILE A 122 -11.05 10.17 -19.82
N LEU A 123 -11.22 8.93 -19.35
CA LEU A 123 -11.65 7.80 -20.15
C LEU A 123 -13.18 7.76 -20.38
N GLY A 124 -13.95 8.65 -19.76
CA GLY A 124 -15.41 8.67 -19.84
C GLY A 124 -16.13 7.61 -19.00
N ILE A 125 -15.41 6.92 -18.11
CA ILE A 125 -15.92 5.83 -17.26
C ILE A 125 -16.43 6.44 -15.94
N LYS A 126 -17.60 7.06 -15.99
CA LYS A 126 -18.15 7.87 -14.89
C LYS A 126 -18.47 7.05 -13.65
N GLU A 127 -18.98 5.84 -13.81
CA GLU A 127 -19.38 4.94 -12.73
C GLU A 127 -18.17 4.59 -11.84
N GLU A 128 -17.06 4.22 -12.43
CA GLU A 128 -15.83 3.88 -11.71
C GLU A 128 -15.20 5.09 -11.02
N ALA A 129 -15.34 6.29 -11.63
CA ALA A 129 -14.92 7.54 -11.00
C ALA A 129 -15.73 7.82 -9.73
N ILE A 130 -17.06 7.62 -9.78
CA ILE A 130 -17.95 7.77 -8.63
C ILE A 130 -17.60 6.76 -7.54
N VAL A 131 -17.39 5.48 -7.88
CA VAL A 131 -17.03 4.43 -6.92
C VAL A 131 -15.73 4.78 -6.22
N SER A 132 -14.69 5.17 -6.97
CA SER A 132 -13.40 5.57 -6.40
C SER A 132 -13.52 6.76 -5.44
N ALA A 133 -14.34 7.76 -5.79
CA ALA A 133 -14.59 8.92 -4.94
C ALA A 133 -15.41 8.58 -3.69
N ARG A 134 -16.37 7.63 -3.77
CA ARG A 134 -17.12 7.14 -2.60
C ARG A 134 -16.22 6.40 -1.62
N VAL A 135 -15.36 5.50 -2.10
CA VAL A 135 -14.37 4.81 -1.28
C VAL A 135 -13.46 5.81 -0.57
N LEU A 136 -13.03 6.84 -1.29
CA LEU A 136 -12.20 7.92 -0.74
C LEU A 136 -12.96 8.73 0.33
N GLY A 137 -14.22 9.07 0.09
CA GLY A 137 -15.06 9.81 1.04
C GLY A 137 -15.42 9.02 2.28
N TYR A 138 -15.60 7.70 2.17
CA TYR A 138 -15.93 6.82 3.28
C TYR A 138 -14.72 6.58 4.19
N ASN A 139 -13.55 6.26 3.60
CA ASN A 139 -12.37 5.88 4.39
C ASN A 139 -11.47 7.08 4.75
N TYR A 140 -11.52 8.17 3.99
CA TYR A 140 -10.61 9.32 4.12
C TYR A 140 -11.35 10.67 3.99
N PRO A 141 -12.40 10.91 4.78
CA PRO A 141 -13.30 12.08 4.62
C PRO A 141 -12.58 13.43 4.78
N ASP A 142 -11.54 13.49 5.62
CA ASP A 142 -10.78 14.71 5.90
C ASP A 142 -9.62 14.94 4.93
N SER A 143 -9.37 13.98 4.04
CA SER A 143 -8.27 14.03 3.10
C SER A 143 -8.45 15.17 2.07
N LYS A 144 -7.35 15.87 1.76
CA LYS A 144 -7.32 16.82 0.64
C LYS A 144 -7.75 16.15 -0.68
N TRP A 145 -7.44 14.89 -0.84
CA TRP A 145 -7.71 14.11 -2.06
C TRP A 145 -9.22 13.88 -2.24
N TYR A 146 -9.97 13.68 -1.14
CA TYR A 146 -11.42 13.61 -1.20
C TYR A 146 -12.02 14.96 -1.66
N LYS A 147 -11.56 16.06 -1.09
CA LYS A 147 -12.04 17.41 -1.46
C LYS A 147 -11.80 17.69 -2.94
N LEU A 148 -10.60 17.35 -3.44
CA LEU A 148 -10.25 17.51 -4.86
C LEU A 148 -11.10 16.62 -5.76
N SER A 149 -11.32 15.35 -5.39
CA SER A 149 -12.17 14.42 -6.14
C SER A 149 -13.61 14.90 -6.24
N TYR A 150 -14.17 15.40 -5.12
CA TYR A 150 -15.52 15.95 -5.08
C TYR A 150 -15.66 17.17 -5.98
N GLN A 151 -14.71 18.10 -5.94
CA GLN A 151 -14.70 19.27 -6.82
C GLN A 151 -14.61 18.88 -8.28
N LEU A 152 -13.80 17.88 -8.61
CA LEU A 152 -13.63 17.40 -9.97
C LEU A 152 -14.91 16.76 -10.52
N LEU A 153 -15.61 15.95 -9.74
CA LEU A 153 -16.88 15.35 -10.11
C LEU A 153 -17.96 16.42 -10.29
N LYS A 154 -18.02 17.40 -9.39
CA LYS A 154 -18.95 18.53 -9.50
C LYS A 154 -18.72 19.33 -10.79
N LYS A 155 -17.46 19.63 -11.13
CA LYS A 155 -17.09 20.32 -12.38
C LYS A 155 -17.55 19.55 -13.63
N ASN A 156 -17.53 18.23 -13.58
CA ASN A 156 -18.00 17.34 -14.66
C ASN A 156 -19.53 17.09 -14.62
N LYS A 157 -20.28 17.83 -13.78
CA LYS A 157 -21.73 17.69 -13.59
C LYS A 157 -22.18 16.28 -13.17
N ILE A 158 -21.33 15.58 -12.45
CA ILE A 158 -21.62 14.27 -11.89
C ILE A 158 -22.07 14.47 -10.44
N LEU A 159 -23.35 14.19 -10.16
CA LEU A 159 -23.92 14.27 -8.81
C LEU A 159 -23.55 13.01 -8.02
N ILE A 160 -22.84 13.19 -6.92
CA ILE A 160 -22.72 12.13 -5.91
C ILE A 160 -23.94 12.28 -5.00
N GLN A 161 -24.89 11.35 -5.07
CA GLN A 161 -25.94 11.28 -4.05
C GLN A 161 -25.26 11.00 -2.71
N LYS A 162 -25.46 11.92 -1.76
CA LYS A 162 -25.15 11.65 -0.35
C LYS A 162 -26.17 10.64 0.14
N ASN A 163 -25.75 9.42 0.43
CA ASN A 163 -26.51 8.52 1.29
C ASN A 163 -26.35 8.96 2.73
#